data_42e64a2770fa7b9241152b0abaa2f471
#
_entry.id   42e64a2770fa7b9241152b0abaa2f471
#
_cell.length_a   1.000
_cell.length_b   1.000
_cell.length_c   1.000
_cell.angle_alpha   90.00
_cell.angle_beta   90.00
_cell.angle_gamma   90.00
#
_symmetry.space_group_name_H-M   'P 1'
#
loop_
_entity.id
_entity.type
_entity.pdbx_description
1 polymer ?
#
loop_
_entity_poly.entity_id
_entity_poly.type
_entity_poly.pdbx_seq_one_letter_code
_entity_poly.pdbx_strand_id
1 'polypeptide(L)'
;DWSSDVCSSDLALTSTGLVPFMERYSNSTREVAQDGRRGALMLSVSIKHPDSEAFIDAKMTEGKVTGANVSVKLDDAFMQAAVEGKPYVQQYPIDAANPAFTKEIDASTLWKKIVHNAWKSAEPGVLFWDTIIRESVPDCYADLGYKTVSTNPCGEIPLCPYDSCRLLAINLYSYVVNPFKPDAYFDFDLFKKHVALAQRIMDDIIDLELEKIERIMKKIDEDPENEEVKRAERVLWEKIYKKSGQGRRTGVGITAEGDMLAALGLRYGTEEATEFSEKVHKTVALGAYRSSVEMAKERGAFEIYNNEREQNNPFIKRLAEADPELYAEMKKYGRRNIACLTIAPTGTTSLMTQTRSEERRVGKEC
;
A
#
# COMPACT_ATOMS: atom_id res chain seq x y z
N ASP A 1 16.66 -15.12 -7.48
CA ASP A 1 16.05 -15.39 -6.18
C ASP A 1 17.07 -15.12 -5.08
N TRP A 2 17.11 -13.88 -4.61
CA TRP A 2 18.08 -13.40 -3.63
C TRP A 2 17.76 -13.86 -2.19
N SER A 3 16.61 -14.50 -2.00
CA SER A 3 16.16 -14.97 -0.68
C SER A 3 16.79 -16.30 -0.29
N SER A 4 17.28 -17.07 -1.25
CA SER A 4 17.81 -18.40 -0.99
C SER A 4 19.21 -18.41 -0.37
N ASP A 5 20.00 -17.32 -0.56
CA ASP A 5 21.39 -17.29 -0.15
C ASP A 5 21.63 -16.62 1.22
N VAL A 6 20.59 -16.09 1.85
CA VAL A 6 20.75 -15.15 2.99
C VAL A 6 20.57 -15.83 4.35
N CYS A 7 20.09 -17.06 4.41
CA CYS A 7 19.75 -17.70 5.68
C CYS A 7 20.06 -19.18 5.75
N SER A 8 21.30 -19.55 5.85
CA SER A 8 21.63 -20.81 6.49
C SER A 8 22.84 -20.63 7.39
N SER A 9 22.79 -21.20 8.58
CA SER A 9 23.91 -21.22 9.52
C SER A 9 25.15 -21.89 8.91
N ASP A 10 24.96 -22.78 7.94
CA ASP A 10 26.05 -23.44 7.23
C ASP A 10 26.61 -22.58 6.09
N LEU A 11 25.85 -21.58 5.62
CA LEU A 11 26.29 -20.52 4.71
C LEU A 11 26.82 -19.30 5.47
N ALA A 12 26.87 -19.32 6.80
CA ALA A 12 27.39 -18.23 7.63
C ALA A 12 28.84 -17.87 7.31
N LEU A 13 29.58 -18.71 6.63
CA LEU A 13 30.91 -18.41 6.09
C LEU A 13 30.85 -17.51 4.84
N THR A 14 29.67 -17.35 4.21
CA THR A 14 29.50 -16.57 2.97
C THR A 14 28.41 -15.51 3.07
N SER A 15 27.45 -15.64 4.00
CA SER A 15 26.39 -14.66 4.24
C SER A 15 26.61 -13.86 5.53
N THR A 16 26.43 -12.55 5.44
CA THR A 16 26.51 -11.63 6.58
C THR A 16 25.14 -11.24 7.15
N GLY A 17 24.08 -11.94 6.74
CA GLY A 17 22.70 -11.67 7.14
C GLY A 17 22.01 -10.55 6.36
N LEU A 18 20.81 -10.14 6.79
CA LEU A 18 19.97 -9.18 6.07
C LEU A 18 20.52 -7.74 6.11
N VAL A 19 21.12 -7.31 7.22
CA VAL A 19 21.45 -5.90 7.47
C VAL A 19 22.42 -5.30 6.44
N PRO A 20 23.50 -5.95 5.99
CA PRO A 20 24.37 -5.41 4.96
C PRO A 20 23.66 -5.17 3.61
N PHE A 21 22.72 -6.02 3.26
CA PHE A 21 21.89 -5.83 2.05
C PHE A 21 20.93 -4.65 2.21
N MET A 22 20.33 -4.48 3.39
CA MET A 22 19.51 -3.31 3.70
C MET A 22 20.30 -2.01 3.53
N GLU A 23 21.53 -1.96 4.02
CA GLU A 23 22.42 -0.80 3.86
C GLU A 23 22.74 -0.54 2.39
N ARG A 24 23.04 -1.58 1.63
CA ARG A 24 23.33 -1.46 0.20
C ARG A 24 22.16 -0.87 -0.58
N TYR A 25 20.95 -1.40 -0.39
CA TYR A 25 19.75 -0.88 -1.04
C TYR A 25 19.42 0.54 -0.58
N SER A 26 19.56 0.81 0.71
CA SER A 26 19.38 2.15 1.27
C SER A 26 20.34 3.17 0.65
N ASN A 27 21.62 2.83 0.50
CA ASN A 27 22.62 3.69 -0.13
C ASN A 27 22.32 3.92 -1.60
N SER A 28 22.03 2.85 -2.37
CA SER A 28 21.65 2.97 -3.77
C SER A 28 20.43 3.91 -3.98
N THR A 29 19.43 3.82 -3.11
CA THR A 29 18.25 4.69 -3.19
C THR A 29 18.58 6.16 -2.92
N ARG A 30 19.60 6.43 -2.08
CA ARG A 30 20.08 7.80 -1.82
C ARG A 30 20.93 8.36 -2.94
N GLU A 31 21.68 7.51 -3.62
CA GLU A 31 22.56 7.89 -4.73
C GLU A 31 21.77 8.16 -6.02
N VAL A 32 20.75 7.34 -6.29
CA VAL A 32 19.90 7.48 -7.47
C VAL A 32 18.74 8.44 -7.18
N ALA A 33 19.03 9.73 -7.22
CA ALA A 33 18.01 10.77 -7.07
C ALA A 33 17.21 10.94 -8.37
N GLN A 34 15.91 11.15 -8.24
CA GLN A 34 15.00 11.47 -9.36
C GLN A 34 14.94 12.98 -9.54
N ASP A 35 15.80 13.53 -10.38
CA ASP A 35 15.82 14.97 -10.73
C ASP A 35 15.74 15.91 -9.50
N GLY A 36 16.66 15.69 -8.54
CA GLY A 36 16.70 16.43 -7.27
C GLY A 36 15.73 15.97 -6.18
N ARG A 37 14.85 15.01 -6.45
CA ARG A 37 13.97 14.38 -5.47
C ARG A 37 14.63 13.11 -4.92
N ARG A 38 14.56 12.91 -3.59
CA ARG A 38 15.04 11.69 -2.96
C ARG A 38 14.29 10.47 -3.47
N GLY A 39 15.00 9.36 -3.73
CA GLY A 39 14.40 8.05 -3.91
C GLY A 39 13.62 7.63 -2.65
N ALA A 40 12.67 6.73 -2.80
CA ALA A 40 11.90 6.15 -1.71
C ALA A 40 11.95 4.62 -1.81
N LEU A 41 12.22 3.96 -0.70
CA LEU A 41 12.38 2.51 -0.62
C LEU A 41 11.64 1.96 0.60
N MET A 42 10.88 0.87 0.42
CA MET A 42 10.37 0.04 1.50
C MET A 42 11.19 -1.24 1.59
N LEU A 43 11.74 -1.52 2.75
CA LEU A 43 12.28 -2.82 3.10
C LEU A 43 11.34 -3.50 4.10
N SER A 44 10.88 -4.70 3.78
CA SER A 44 9.99 -5.45 4.65
C SER A 44 10.41 -6.91 4.77
N VAL A 45 10.28 -7.46 5.98
CA VAL A 45 10.58 -8.86 6.28
C VAL A 45 9.41 -9.50 7.04
N SER A 46 9.18 -10.79 6.84
CA SER A 46 8.24 -11.56 7.67
C SER A 46 8.84 -11.78 9.06
N ILE A 47 8.00 -11.65 10.10
CA ILE A 47 8.39 -11.99 11.47
C ILE A 47 8.80 -13.47 11.61
N LYS A 48 8.35 -14.31 10.68
CA LYS A 48 8.71 -15.72 10.58
C LYS A 48 10.17 -15.96 10.18
N HIS A 49 10.82 -14.97 9.62
CA HIS A 49 12.21 -15.07 9.18
C HIS A 49 13.17 -15.07 10.39
N PRO A 50 14.15 -15.97 10.48
CA PRO A 50 15.07 -16.05 11.62
C PRO A 50 15.87 -14.78 11.90
N ASP A 51 16.20 -13.99 10.87
CA ASP A 51 16.92 -12.72 10.99
C ASP A 51 15.99 -11.51 11.24
N SER A 52 14.70 -11.73 11.50
CA SER A 52 13.76 -10.62 11.71
C SER A 52 14.15 -9.74 12.91
N GLU A 53 14.78 -10.30 13.92
CA GLU A 53 15.27 -9.53 15.08
C GLU A 53 16.40 -8.56 14.67
N ALA A 54 17.38 -9.02 13.89
CA ALA A 54 18.44 -8.16 13.35
C ALA A 54 17.89 -7.08 12.42
N PHE A 55 16.86 -7.42 11.63
CA PHE A 55 16.13 -6.46 10.80
C PHE A 55 15.41 -5.38 11.63
N ILE A 56 14.76 -5.75 12.72
CA ILE A 56 14.08 -4.84 13.65
C ILE A 56 15.08 -3.87 14.29
N ASP A 57 16.28 -4.32 14.58
CA ASP A 57 17.34 -3.52 15.20
C ASP A 57 18.15 -2.68 14.19
N ALA A 58 17.96 -2.87 12.89
CA ALA A 58 18.84 -2.29 11.86
C ALA A 58 18.98 -0.76 11.91
N LYS A 59 17.92 -0.05 12.33
CA LYS A 59 17.91 1.43 12.46
C LYS A 59 18.21 1.94 13.88
N MET A 60 18.48 1.05 14.83
CA MET A 60 18.85 1.44 16.18
C MET A 60 20.27 1.98 16.25
N THR A 61 21.11 1.71 15.24
CA THR A 61 22.43 2.33 15.06
C THR A 61 22.26 3.59 14.23
N GLU A 62 22.69 4.73 14.78
CA GLU A 62 22.62 6.02 14.12
C GLU A 62 23.34 6.00 12.76
N GLY A 63 22.74 6.59 11.74
CA GLY A 63 23.29 6.68 10.38
C GLY A 63 23.11 5.43 9.51
N LYS A 64 22.56 4.31 10.03
CA LYS A 64 22.30 3.10 9.25
C LYS A 64 20.92 3.10 8.58
N VAL A 65 20.86 2.54 7.38
CA VAL A 65 19.62 2.31 6.59
C VAL A 65 18.75 3.59 6.45
N THR A 66 19.38 4.75 6.29
CA THR A 66 18.69 6.06 6.29
C THR A 66 17.92 6.37 5.02
N GLY A 67 18.12 5.62 3.94
CA GLY A 67 17.44 5.80 2.64
C GLY A 67 16.22 4.88 2.43
N ALA A 68 15.81 4.14 3.45
CA ALA A 68 14.69 3.21 3.35
C ALA A 68 13.75 3.31 4.55
N ASN A 69 12.44 3.12 4.30
CA ASN A 69 11.47 2.77 5.35
C ASN A 69 11.57 1.27 5.64
N VAL A 70 11.43 0.90 6.89
CA VAL A 70 11.58 -0.48 7.37
C VAL A 70 10.30 -0.93 8.06
N SER A 71 9.73 -2.06 7.62
CA SER A 71 8.49 -2.61 8.22
C SER A 71 8.55 -4.11 8.40
N VAL A 72 7.98 -4.60 9.50
CA VAL A 72 7.88 -6.04 9.80
C VAL A 72 6.47 -6.52 9.48
N LYS A 73 6.39 -7.62 8.73
CA LYS A 73 5.14 -8.31 8.43
C LYS A 73 4.81 -9.26 9.58
N LEU A 74 3.77 -8.93 10.33
CA LEU A 74 3.28 -9.72 11.46
C LEU A 74 2.13 -10.61 11.01
N ASP A 75 2.24 -11.92 11.24
CA ASP A 75 1.12 -12.84 11.04
C ASP A 75 0.23 -12.94 12.29
N ASP A 76 -0.99 -13.46 12.11
CA ASP A 76 -1.97 -13.61 13.18
C ASP A 76 -1.44 -14.56 14.27
N ALA A 77 -0.66 -15.60 13.90
CA ALA A 77 -0.08 -16.56 14.83
C ALA A 77 0.96 -15.92 15.76
N PHE A 78 1.81 -15.03 15.24
CA PHE A 78 2.76 -14.28 16.07
C PHE A 78 2.03 -13.34 17.04
N MET A 79 1.02 -12.61 16.56
CA MET A 79 0.25 -11.70 17.40
C MET A 79 -0.47 -12.44 18.52
N GLN A 80 -1.06 -13.59 18.22
CA GLN A 80 -1.69 -14.44 19.22
C GLN A 80 -0.68 -14.94 20.25
N ALA A 81 0.48 -15.44 19.81
CA ALA A 81 1.55 -15.90 20.68
C ALA A 81 2.08 -14.77 21.59
N ALA A 82 2.23 -13.56 21.04
CA ALA A 82 2.70 -12.39 21.81
C ALA A 82 1.71 -11.98 22.92
N VAL A 83 0.40 -12.04 22.65
CA VAL A 83 -0.66 -11.75 23.64
C VAL A 83 -0.72 -12.82 24.73
N GLU A 84 -0.60 -14.09 24.35
CA GLU A 84 -0.70 -15.23 25.26
C GLU A 84 0.61 -15.54 26.02
N GLY A 85 1.72 -14.86 25.68
CA GLY A 85 3.05 -15.13 26.25
C GLY A 85 3.60 -16.51 25.88
N LYS A 86 3.28 -16.97 24.66
CA LYS A 86 3.71 -18.26 24.13
C LYS A 86 4.95 -18.13 23.24
N PRO A 87 5.74 -19.22 23.08
CA PRO A 87 6.79 -19.26 22.09
C PRO A 87 6.22 -19.18 20.67
N TYR A 88 7.03 -18.65 19.74
CA TYR A 88 6.75 -18.61 18.32
C TYR A 88 7.93 -19.18 17.54
N VAL A 89 7.65 -19.97 16.50
CA VAL A 89 8.68 -20.63 15.69
C VAL A 89 8.94 -19.81 14.43
N GLN A 90 10.16 -19.30 14.32
CA GLN A 90 10.71 -18.76 13.10
C GLN A 90 11.27 -19.88 12.23
N GLN A 91 11.24 -19.70 10.90
CA GLN A 91 11.71 -20.74 9.98
C GLN A 91 12.24 -20.14 8.68
N TYR A 92 13.08 -20.94 8.00
CA TYR A 92 13.55 -20.63 6.66
C TYR A 92 13.63 -21.91 5.80
N PRO A 93 13.18 -21.87 4.53
CA PRO A 93 12.36 -20.82 3.92
C PRO A 93 11.03 -20.60 4.66
N ILE A 94 10.54 -19.36 4.69
CA ILE A 94 9.37 -18.95 5.51
C ILE A 94 8.07 -19.68 5.15
N ASP A 95 7.92 -20.08 3.87
CA ASP A 95 6.72 -20.75 3.32
C ASP A 95 6.93 -22.25 3.12
N ALA A 96 8.08 -22.82 3.54
CA ALA A 96 8.36 -24.23 3.37
C ALA A 96 7.59 -25.11 4.35
N ALA A 97 6.98 -26.18 3.85
CA ALA A 97 6.36 -27.20 4.72
C ALA A 97 7.40 -27.95 5.57
N ASN A 98 8.61 -28.14 5.01
CA ASN A 98 9.76 -28.74 5.70
C ASN A 98 10.92 -27.72 5.65
N PRO A 99 11.00 -26.79 6.58
CA PRO A 99 12.03 -25.75 6.59
C PRO A 99 13.41 -26.35 6.88
N ALA A 100 14.44 -25.79 6.23
CA ALA A 100 15.84 -26.17 6.47
C ALA A 100 16.36 -25.68 7.82
N PHE A 101 15.75 -24.61 8.36
CA PHE A 101 16.13 -24.01 9.63
C PHE A 101 14.88 -23.58 10.42
N THR A 102 14.91 -23.83 11.73
CA THR A 102 13.88 -23.37 12.67
C THR A 102 14.52 -22.78 13.93
N LYS A 103 13.90 -21.75 14.49
CA LYS A 103 14.31 -21.11 15.75
C LYS A 103 13.07 -20.77 16.57
N GLU A 104 13.01 -21.22 17.80
CA GLU A 104 11.99 -20.82 18.75
C GLU A 104 12.37 -19.49 19.43
N ILE A 105 11.43 -18.58 19.54
CA ILE A 105 11.59 -17.28 20.18
C ILE A 105 10.44 -16.98 21.14
N ASP A 106 10.69 -16.08 22.11
CA ASP A 106 9.64 -15.49 22.94
C ASP A 106 8.93 -14.37 22.15
N ALA A 107 7.69 -14.62 21.73
CA ALA A 107 6.92 -13.66 20.92
C ALA A 107 6.64 -12.35 21.67
N SER A 108 6.34 -12.41 22.98
CA SER A 108 6.07 -11.22 23.82
C SER A 108 7.31 -10.33 23.94
N THR A 109 8.49 -10.93 24.10
CA THR A 109 9.75 -10.19 24.18
C THR A 109 10.07 -9.51 22.85
N LEU A 110 9.91 -10.21 21.72
CA LEU A 110 10.16 -9.63 20.40
C LEU A 110 9.14 -8.52 20.08
N TRP A 111 7.86 -8.69 20.45
CA TRP A 111 6.85 -7.64 20.31
C TRP A 111 7.20 -6.38 21.10
N LYS A 112 7.61 -6.52 22.36
CA LYS A 112 8.08 -5.39 23.18
C LYS A 112 9.28 -4.67 22.57
N LYS A 113 10.21 -5.43 21.96
CA LYS A 113 11.36 -4.85 21.22
C LYS A 113 10.88 -4.03 20.03
N ILE A 114 9.95 -4.52 19.21
CA ILE A 114 9.36 -3.77 18.08
C ILE A 114 8.77 -2.44 18.58
N VAL A 115 7.95 -2.50 19.62
CA VAL A 115 7.31 -1.30 20.20
C VAL A 115 8.36 -0.33 20.74
N HIS A 116 9.40 -0.82 21.43
CA HIS A 116 10.48 0.02 21.96
C HIS A 116 11.27 0.71 20.83
N ASN A 117 11.63 -0.03 19.78
CA ASN A 117 12.37 0.52 18.66
C ASN A 117 11.54 1.56 17.92
N ALA A 118 10.26 1.27 17.65
CA ALA A 118 9.34 2.22 17.05
C ALA A 118 9.15 3.50 17.88
N TRP A 119 9.09 3.38 19.21
CA TRP A 119 9.06 4.55 20.09
C TRP A 119 10.35 5.38 20.00
N LYS A 120 11.51 4.73 19.94
CA LYS A 120 12.82 5.40 19.98
C LYS A 120 13.22 6.01 18.64
N SER A 121 12.94 5.34 17.52
CA SER A 121 13.41 5.72 16.17
C SER A 121 12.29 5.93 15.14
N ALA A 122 11.01 5.83 15.54
CA ALA A 122 9.83 5.81 14.68
C ALA A 122 9.76 4.59 13.73
N GLU A 123 10.66 3.63 13.83
CA GLU A 123 10.72 2.41 13.03
C GLU A 123 11.18 1.21 13.88
N PRO A 124 10.83 -0.04 13.51
CA PRO A 124 10.12 -0.41 12.28
C PRO A 124 8.64 -0.07 12.32
N GLY A 125 8.03 0.13 11.14
CA GLY A 125 6.58 0.03 10.95
C GLY A 125 6.12 -1.42 11.11
N VAL A 126 4.81 -1.62 11.32
CA VAL A 126 4.20 -2.95 11.39
C VAL A 126 3.15 -3.11 10.29
N LEU A 127 3.14 -4.27 9.66
CA LEU A 127 2.17 -4.66 8.65
C LEU A 127 1.46 -5.92 9.16
N PHE A 128 0.17 -5.82 9.49
CA PHE A 128 -0.65 -6.97 9.88
C PHE A 128 -0.94 -7.81 8.63
N TRP A 129 0.00 -8.71 8.33
CA TRP A 129 0.14 -9.29 7.01
C TRP A 129 -1.05 -10.15 6.60
N ASP A 130 -1.56 -10.97 7.50
CA ASP A 130 -2.70 -11.84 7.19
C ASP A 130 -3.98 -11.02 6.96
N THR A 131 -4.14 -9.90 7.69
CA THR A 131 -5.23 -8.96 7.45
C THR A 131 -5.09 -8.28 6.09
N ILE A 132 -3.89 -7.84 5.73
CA ILE A 132 -3.62 -7.22 4.41
C ILE A 132 -4.00 -8.20 3.29
N ILE A 133 -3.51 -9.44 3.35
CA ILE A 133 -3.78 -10.44 2.31
C ILE A 133 -5.27 -10.80 2.24
N ARG A 134 -5.92 -10.94 3.38
CA ARG A 134 -7.34 -11.28 3.47
C ARG A 134 -8.25 -10.21 2.89
N GLU A 135 -7.93 -8.93 3.11
CA GLU A 135 -8.72 -7.79 2.65
C GLU A 135 -8.40 -7.35 1.22
N SER A 136 -7.19 -7.63 0.75
CA SER A 136 -6.70 -7.21 -0.57
C SER A 136 -7.46 -7.89 -1.70
N VAL A 137 -8.21 -7.11 -2.48
CA VAL A 137 -8.92 -7.63 -3.67
C VAL A 137 -7.95 -8.14 -4.74
N PRO A 138 -6.82 -7.48 -5.05
CA PRO A 138 -5.82 -8.02 -5.98
C PRO A 138 -5.30 -9.41 -5.61
N ASP A 139 -5.22 -9.77 -4.34
CA ASP A 139 -4.77 -11.11 -3.91
C ASP A 139 -5.75 -12.24 -4.29
N CYS A 140 -7.00 -11.92 -4.66
CA CYS A 140 -7.90 -12.87 -5.31
C CYS A 140 -7.36 -13.40 -6.65
N TYR A 141 -6.37 -12.71 -7.22
CA TYR A 141 -5.68 -13.04 -8.47
C TYR A 141 -4.20 -13.38 -8.25
N ALA A 142 -3.85 -13.90 -7.07
CA ALA A 142 -2.46 -14.21 -6.68
C ALA A 142 -1.78 -15.18 -7.65
N ASP A 143 -2.49 -16.22 -8.11
CA ASP A 143 -2.03 -17.20 -9.10
C ASP A 143 -1.80 -16.60 -10.50
N LEU A 144 -2.41 -15.45 -10.80
CA LEU A 144 -2.21 -14.68 -12.01
C LEU A 144 -1.12 -13.58 -11.85
N GLY A 145 -0.33 -13.67 -10.79
CA GLY A 145 0.80 -12.78 -10.54
C GLY A 145 0.45 -11.49 -9.80
N TYR A 146 -0.71 -11.44 -9.13
CA TYR A 146 -1.12 -10.30 -8.29
C TYR A 146 -0.95 -10.56 -6.79
N LYS A 147 -0.19 -11.60 -6.41
CA LYS A 147 0.16 -11.87 -5.01
C LYS A 147 0.90 -10.66 -4.42
N THR A 148 0.39 -10.10 -3.34
CA THR A 148 1.06 -9.02 -2.61
C THR A 148 2.37 -9.53 -2.00
N VAL A 149 3.45 -8.78 -2.24
CA VAL A 149 4.79 -9.12 -1.73
C VAL A 149 5.33 -8.07 -0.75
N SER A 150 4.91 -6.83 -0.88
CA SER A 150 5.28 -5.73 0.01
C SER A 150 4.26 -4.59 -0.09
N THR A 151 4.58 -3.45 0.50
CA THR A 151 3.84 -2.21 0.32
C THR A 151 4.73 -1.13 -0.28
N ASN A 152 4.15 0.00 -0.68
CA ASN A 152 4.90 1.22 -0.94
C ASN A 152 5.54 1.75 0.37
N PRO A 153 6.46 2.74 0.32
CA PRO A 153 7.20 3.21 1.50
C PRO A 153 6.33 3.71 2.66
N CYS A 154 5.16 4.28 2.38
CA CYS A 154 4.25 4.76 3.42
C CYS A 154 3.29 3.69 3.95
N GLY A 155 3.21 2.52 3.31
CA GLY A 155 2.45 1.35 3.77
C GLY A 155 0.99 1.30 3.37
N GLU A 156 0.47 2.33 2.68
CA GLU A 156 -0.96 2.42 2.34
C GLU A 156 -1.40 1.56 1.15
N ILE A 157 -0.47 1.06 0.33
CA ILE A 157 -0.80 0.21 -0.82
C ILE A 157 -0.06 -1.12 -0.76
N PRO A 158 -0.77 -2.25 -0.57
CA PRO A 158 -0.23 -3.58 -0.82
C PRO A 158 0.04 -3.78 -2.32
N LEU A 159 1.25 -4.17 -2.68
CA LEU A 159 1.70 -4.25 -4.06
C LEU A 159 2.21 -5.65 -4.41
N CYS A 160 1.84 -6.12 -5.60
CA CYS A 160 2.48 -7.24 -6.27
C CYS A 160 3.73 -6.77 -7.05
N PRO A 161 4.58 -7.69 -7.56
CA PRO A 161 5.71 -7.29 -8.38
C PRO A 161 5.29 -6.49 -9.62
N TYR A 162 6.06 -5.45 -9.93
CA TYR A 162 5.87 -4.56 -11.09
C TYR A 162 4.58 -3.72 -11.07
N ASP A 163 3.87 -3.66 -9.93
CA ASP A 163 2.68 -2.83 -9.77
C ASP A 163 3.06 -1.38 -9.46
N SER A 164 2.10 -0.48 -9.56
CA SER A 164 2.32 0.96 -9.41
C SER A 164 1.36 1.58 -8.39
N CYS A 165 1.88 2.59 -7.70
CA CYS A 165 1.14 3.40 -6.72
C CYS A 165 0.71 4.72 -7.38
N ARG A 166 -0.57 4.84 -7.71
CA ARG A 166 -1.16 6.07 -8.29
C ARG A 166 -2.12 6.67 -7.30
N LEU A 167 -1.95 7.95 -7.00
CA LEU A 167 -2.63 8.62 -5.90
C LEU A 167 -3.40 9.85 -6.39
N LEU A 168 -4.63 10.00 -5.91
CA LEU A 168 -5.41 11.23 -5.98
C LEU A 168 -6.08 11.46 -4.62
N ALA A 169 -5.88 12.62 -4.02
CA ALA A 169 -6.48 12.99 -2.74
C ALA A 169 -7.55 14.07 -2.94
N ILE A 170 -8.77 13.78 -2.49
CA ILE A 170 -9.89 14.73 -2.50
C ILE A 170 -9.84 15.51 -1.19
N ASN A 171 -9.82 16.84 -1.27
CA ASN A 171 -9.83 17.73 -0.10
C ASN A 171 -11.23 17.78 0.52
N LEU A 172 -11.45 17.10 1.63
CA LEU A 172 -12.76 17.01 2.29
C LEU A 172 -13.27 18.36 2.81
N TYR A 173 -12.37 19.23 3.28
CA TYR A 173 -12.77 20.55 3.76
C TYR A 173 -13.53 21.38 2.70
N SER A 174 -13.22 21.17 1.42
CA SER A 174 -13.86 21.89 0.31
C SER A 174 -15.35 21.58 0.13
N TYR A 175 -15.88 20.57 0.82
CA TYR A 175 -17.30 20.19 0.77
C TYR A 175 -18.09 20.66 2.00
N VAL A 176 -17.44 21.34 2.95
CA VAL A 176 -18.13 21.89 4.10
C VAL A 176 -18.73 23.24 3.71
N VAL A 177 -20.04 23.32 3.77
CA VAL A 177 -20.81 24.56 3.57
C VAL A 177 -20.99 25.24 4.91
N ASN A 178 -20.86 26.58 4.96
CA ASN A 178 -20.91 27.39 6.18
C ASN A 178 -19.94 26.90 7.29
N PRO A 179 -18.63 26.70 7.00
CA PRO A 179 -17.68 26.16 7.95
C PRO A 179 -17.64 26.96 9.23
N PHE A 180 -17.52 26.29 10.37
CA PHE A 180 -17.45 26.84 11.73
C PHE A 180 -18.71 27.61 12.17
N LYS A 181 -19.86 27.37 11.53
CA LYS A 181 -21.16 27.95 11.92
C LYS A 181 -22.12 26.90 12.43
N PRO A 182 -23.16 27.27 13.17
CA PRO A 182 -24.16 26.31 13.68
C PRO A 182 -24.93 25.56 12.59
N ASP A 183 -24.99 26.11 11.38
CA ASP A 183 -25.64 25.57 10.19
C ASP A 183 -24.64 24.91 9.22
N ALA A 184 -23.43 24.60 9.68
CA ALA A 184 -22.44 23.90 8.89
C ALA A 184 -22.93 22.50 8.49
N TYR A 185 -22.74 22.13 7.22
CA TYR A 185 -23.05 20.80 6.73
C TYR A 185 -22.08 20.37 5.63
N PHE A 186 -22.01 19.08 5.38
CA PHE A 186 -21.18 18.49 4.32
C PHE A 186 -22.04 18.22 3.07
N ASP A 187 -21.64 18.75 1.92
CA ASP A 187 -22.33 18.57 0.64
C ASP A 187 -21.98 17.19 0.02
N PHE A 188 -22.71 16.16 0.44
CA PHE A 188 -22.54 14.81 -0.05
C PHE A 188 -22.86 14.66 -1.54
N ASP A 189 -23.75 15.46 -2.12
CA ASP A 189 -24.15 15.32 -3.51
C ASP A 189 -23.06 15.83 -4.45
N LEU A 190 -22.44 16.96 -4.11
CA LEU A 190 -21.27 17.47 -4.82
C LEU A 190 -20.08 16.51 -4.63
N PHE A 191 -19.89 16.01 -3.41
CA PHE A 191 -18.82 15.08 -3.09
C PHE A 191 -18.89 13.79 -3.90
N LYS A 192 -20.07 13.13 -3.98
CA LYS A 192 -20.30 11.92 -4.80
C LYS A 192 -19.94 12.15 -6.27
N LYS A 193 -20.34 13.29 -6.84
CA LYS A 193 -19.99 13.65 -8.23
C LYS A 193 -18.48 13.74 -8.41
N HIS A 194 -17.79 14.39 -7.49
CA HIS A 194 -16.35 14.57 -7.58
C HIS A 194 -15.58 13.26 -7.33
N VAL A 195 -16.06 12.37 -6.45
CA VAL A 195 -15.48 11.02 -6.27
C VAL A 195 -15.55 10.23 -7.58
N ALA A 196 -16.69 10.26 -8.27
CA ALA A 196 -16.85 9.58 -9.55
C ALA A 196 -15.92 10.14 -10.63
N LEU A 197 -15.76 11.46 -10.70
CA LEU A 197 -14.82 12.12 -11.60
C LEU A 197 -13.36 11.81 -11.25
N ALA A 198 -13.01 11.80 -9.96
CA ALA A 198 -11.67 11.47 -9.48
C ALA A 198 -11.27 10.05 -9.91
N GLN A 199 -12.16 9.08 -9.76
CA GLN A 199 -11.90 7.70 -10.21
C GLN A 199 -11.70 7.63 -11.75
N ARG A 200 -12.45 8.41 -12.51
CA ARG A 200 -12.31 8.48 -13.97
C ARG A 200 -10.98 9.10 -14.38
N ILE A 201 -10.60 10.23 -13.76
CA ILE A 201 -9.29 10.87 -13.99
C ILE A 201 -8.15 9.89 -13.68
N MET A 202 -8.28 9.11 -12.59
CA MET A 202 -7.26 8.12 -12.23
C MET A 202 -7.13 6.99 -13.27
N ASP A 203 -8.22 6.57 -13.91
CA ASP A 203 -8.15 5.60 -15.01
C ASP A 203 -7.49 6.20 -16.27
N ASP A 204 -7.79 7.46 -16.57
CA ASP A 204 -7.15 8.18 -17.70
C ASP A 204 -5.63 8.39 -17.46
N ILE A 205 -5.20 8.58 -16.20
CA ILE A 205 -3.76 8.64 -15.84
C ILE A 205 -3.05 7.32 -16.16
N ILE A 206 -3.73 6.18 -16.05
CA ILE A 206 -3.14 4.89 -16.43
C ILE A 206 -2.88 4.84 -17.94
N ASP A 207 -3.79 5.34 -18.77
CA ASP A 207 -3.58 5.39 -20.21
C ASP A 207 -2.39 6.29 -20.57
N LEU A 208 -2.25 7.45 -19.94
CA LEU A 208 -1.07 8.33 -20.09
C LEU A 208 0.23 7.64 -19.63
N GLU A 209 0.19 6.85 -18.56
CA GLU A 209 1.34 6.07 -18.12
C GLU A 209 1.72 5.00 -19.13
N LEU A 210 0.77 4.28 -19.69
CA LEU A 210 1.01 3.27 -20.72
C LEU A 210 1.64 3.89 -21.98
N GLU A 211 1.13 5.02 -22.46
CA GLU A 211 1.73 5.77 -23.55
C GLU A 211 3.18 6.19 -23.23
N LYS A 212 3.44 6.60 -21.99
CA LYS A 212 4.79 6.97 -21.55
C LYS A 212 5.73 5.76 -21.55
N ILE A 213 5.26 4.61 -21.09
CA ILE A 213 6.05 3.37 -21.09
C ILE A 213 6.37 2.92 -22.51
N GLU A 214 5.43 3.04 -23.46
CA GLU A 214 5.67 2.76 -24.88
C GLU A 214 6.78 3.64 -25.45
N ARG A 215 6.78 4.94 -25.11
CA ARG A 215 7.86 5.87 -25.51
C ARG A 215 9.21 5.48 -24.87
N ILE A 216 9.21 5.00 -23.63
CA ILE A 216 10.43 4.51 -22.96
C ILE A 216 10.96 3.27 -23.67
N MET A 217 10.10 2.29 -23.98
CA MET A 217 10.50 1.08 -24.70
C MET A 217 11.06 1.41 -26.10
N LYS A 218 10.44 2.35 -26.82
CA LYS A 218 10.98 2.84 -28.10
C LYS A 218 12.36 3.48 -27.93
N LYS A 219 12.54 4.30 -26.87
CA LYS A 219 13.85 4.91 -26.60
C LYS A 219 14.92 3.86 -26.32
N ILE A 220 14.60 2.79 -25.57
CA ILE A 220 15.52 1.68 -25.29
C ILE A 220 16.00 1.04 -26.62
N ASP A 221 15.10 0.84 -27.58
CA ASP A 221 15.46 0.28 -28.89
C ASP A 221 16.43 1.16 -29.68
N GLU A 222 16.25 2.48 -29.58
CA GLU A 222 17.06 3.48 -30.28
C GLU A 222 18.37 3.83 -29.53
N ASP A 223 18.55 3.41 -28.27
CA ASP A 223 19.71 3.73 -27.47
C ASP A 223 20.97 3.02 -27.97
N PRO A 224 22.14 3.69 -28.03
CA PRO A 224 23.39 3.08 -28.47
C PRO A 224 24.05 2.12 -27.44
N GLU A 225 23.38 1.83 -26.32
CA GLU A 225 23.89 0.94 -25.30
C GLU A 225 24.04 -0.52 -25.75
N ASN A 226 24.73 -1.31 -24.93
CA ASN A 226 24.93 -2.73 -25.11
C ASN A 226 23.56 -3.47 -25.15
N GLU A 227 23.42 -4.42 -26.08
CA GLU A 227 22.19 -5.22 -26.26
C GLU A 227 21.75 -5.99 -25.01
N GLU A 228 22.67 -6.38 -24.14
CA GLU A 228 22.37 -7.05 -22.89
C GLU A 228 21.67 -6.09 -21.89
N VAL A 229 22.14 -4.85 -21.80
CA VAL A 229 21.52 -3.79 -21.00
C VAL A 229 20.13 -3.46 -21.55
N LYS A 230 20.02 -3.19 -22.85
CA LYS A 230 18.73 -2.93 -23.51
C LYS A 230 17.71 -4.04 -23.26
N ARG A 231 18.15 -5.30 -23.34
CA ARG A 231 17.30 -6.46 -23.07
C ARG A 231 16.80 -6.47 -21.63
N ALA A 232 17.66 -6.19 -20.67
CA ALA A 232 17.29 -6.15 -19.25
C ALA A 232 16.26 -5.05 -18.96
N GLU A 233 16.48 -3.84 -19.50
CA GLU A 233 15.57 -2.71 -19.37
C GLU A 233 14.23 -2.99 -20.04
N ARG A 234 14.24 -3.51 -21.27
CA ARG A 234 13.02 -3.84 -22.00
C ARG A 234 12.16 -4.85 -21.23
N VAL A 235 12.75 -5.94 -20.76
CA VAL A 235 12.04 -6.96 -19.97
C VAL A 235 11.40 -6.36 -18.71
N LEU A 236 12.06 -5.41 -18.06
CA LEU A 236 11.50 -4.69 -16.91
C LEU A 236 10.28 -3.87 -17.32
N TRP A 237 10.39 -3.02 -18.33
CA TRP A 237 9.31 -2.13 -18.76
C TRP A 237 8.12 -2.87 -19.38
N GLU A 238 8.34 -3.98 -20.07
CA GLU A 238 7.27 -4.87 -20.55
C GLU A 238 6.46 -5.46 -19.40
N LYS A 239 7.12 -5.87 -18.30
CA LYS A 239 6.43 -6.38 -17.11
C LYS A 239 5.61 -5.27 -16.43
N ILE A 240 6.14 -4.06 -16.31
CA ILE A 240 5.44 -2.91 -15.76
C ILE A 240 4.24 -2.56 -16.64
N TYR A 241 4.43 -2.46 -17.97
CA TYR A 241 3.37 -2.19 -18.93
C TYR A 241 2.21 -3.19 -18.82
N LYS A 242 2.55 -4.48 -18.86
CA LYS A 242 1.57 -5.55 -18.71
C LYS A 242 0.81 -5.44 -17.39
N LYS A 243 1.50 -5.23 -16.28
CA LYS A 243 0.88 -5.15 -14.96
C LYS A 243 -0.04 -3.93 -14.84
N SER A 244 0.40 -2.78 -15.33
CA SER A 244 -0.39 -1.54 -15.35
C SER A 244 -1.65 -1.67 -16.21
N GLY A 245 -1.53 -2.18 -17.43
CA GLY A 245 -2.65 -2.33 -18.38
C GLY A 245 -3.66 -3.40 -17.93
N GLN A 246 -3.17 -4.53 -17.44
CA GLN A 246 -3.99 -5.70 -17.10
C GLN A 246 -4.83 -5.48 -15.84
N GLY A 247 -4.27 -4.84 -14.80
CA GLY A 247 -4.97 -4.61 -13.52
C GLY A 247 -5.60 -3.24 -13.40
N ARG A 248 -5.01 -2.23 -14.02
CA ARG A 248 -5.48 -0.82 -13.97
C ARG A 248 -5.74 -0.34 -12.55
N ARG A 249 -4.78 -0.53 -11.63
CA ARG A 249 -4.89 -0.10 -10.23
C ARG A 249 -4.93 1.42 -10.14
N THR A 250 -5.89 1.94 -9.38
CA THR A 250 -6.01 3.35 -8.98
C THR A 250 -6.00 3.49 -7.46
N GLY A 251 -5.83 4.71 -6.96
CA GLY A 251 -5.82 5.01 -5.54
C GLY A 251 -6.49 6.35 -5.27
N VAL A 252 -7.82 6.39 -5.33
CA VAL A 252 -8.60 7.55 -4.89
C VAL A 252 -8.66 7.56 -3.38
N GLY A 253 -8.27 8.65 -2.77
CA GLY A 253 -8.27 8.87 -1.33
C GLY A 253 -8.70 10.27 -0.97
N ILE A 254 -8.41 10.65 0.27
CA ILE A 254 -8.84 11.92 0.86
C ILE A 254 -7.66 12.68 1.49
N THR A 255 -7.88 13.94 1.76
CA THR A 255 -7.07 14.77 2.66
C THR A 255 -7.96 15.73 3.43
N ALA A 256 -7.44 16.33 4.50
CA ALA A 256 -8.15 17.31 5.34
C ALA A 256 -9.37 16.76 6.11
N GLU A 257 -9.35 15.51 6.51
CA GLU A 257 -10.43 14.95 7.34
C GLU A 257 -10.54 15.67 8.69
N GLY A 258 -9.43 15.94 9.35
CA GLY A 258 -9.43 16.68 10.61
C GLY A 258 -9.96 18.12 10.46
N ASP A 259 -9.66 18.81 9.34
CA ASP A 259 -10.18 20.14 9.06
C ASP A 259 -11.68 20.13 8.76
N MET A 260 -12.15 19.12 8.03
CA MET A 260 -13.57 18.90 7.77
C MET A 260 -14.35 18.70 9.07
N LEU A 261 -13.87 17.81 9.96
CA LEU A 261 -14.51 17.56 11.25
C LEU A 261 -14.55 18.84 12.11
N ALA A 262 -13.44 19.57 12.19
CA ALA A 262 -13.37 20.82 12.93
C ALA A 262 -14.36 21.88 12.37
N ALA A 263 -14.45 22.00 11.05
CA ALA A 263 -15.34 22.93 10.38
C ALA A 263 -16.83 22.60 10.57
N LEU A 264 -17.17 21.33 10.79
CA LEU A 264 -18.50 20.83 11.12
C LEU A 264 -18.81 20.90 12.62
N GLY A 265 -17.83 21.30 13.48
CA GLY A 265 -17.97 21.30 14.92
C GLY A 265 -17.88 19.93 15.57
N LEU A 266 -17.38 18.91 14.84
CA LEU A 266 -17.19 17.55 15.32
C LEU A 266 -15.79 17.40 15.95
N ARG A 267 -15.75 16.95 17.21
CA ARG A 267 -14.49 16.74 17.91
C ARG A 267 -13.83 15.45 17.41
N TYR A 268 -12.61 15.56 16.90
CA TYR A 268 -11.81 14.41 16.46
C TYR A 268 -11.68 13.34 17.58
N GLY A 269 -11.92 12.08 17.23
CA GLY A 269 -11.81 10.94 18.14
C GLY A 269 -13.05 10.68 19.01
N THR A 270 -14.17 11.39 18.81
CA THR A 270 -15.46 11.07 19.42
C THR A 270 -16.22 10.06 18.54
N GLU A 271 -17.20 9.37 19.12
CA GLU A 271 -18.07 8.43 18.42
C GLU A 271 -18.81 9.11 17.25
N GLU A 272 -19.39 10.29 17.51
CA GLU A 272 -20.08 11.09 16.49
C GLU A 272 -19.16 11.44 15.30
N ALA A 273 -17.92 11.85 15.56
CA ALA A 273 -16.93 12.15 14.50
C ALA A 273 -16.57 10.87 13.73
N THR A 274 -16.46 9.72 14.41
CA THR A 274 -16.15 8.42 13.80
C THR A 274 -17.28 7.94 12.89
N GLU A 275 -18.53 8.04 13.34
CA GLU A 275 -19.70 7.71 12.51
C GLU A 275 -19.82 8.62 11.28
N PHE A 276 -19.51 9.91 11.45
CA PHE A 276 -19.48 10.84 10.33
C PHE A 276 -18.37 10.47 9.32
N SER A 277 -17.16 10.18 9.80
CA SER A 277 -16.04 9.72 8.99
C SER A 277 -16.38 8.42 8.24
N GLU A 278 -17.02 7.45 8.90
CA GLU A 278 -17.50 6.23 8.25
C GLU A 278 -18.41 6.54 7.06
N LYS A 279 -19.37 7.45 7.24
CA LYS A 279 -20.27 7.88 6.17
C LYS A 279 -19.52 8.52 4.99
N VAL A 280 -18.51 9.34 5.26
CA VAL A 280 -17.66 9.96 4.23
C VAL A 280 -16.88 8.88 3.48
N HIS A 281 -16.18 8.00 4.19
CA HIS A 281 -15.38 6.92 3.58
C HIS A 281 -16.23 5.91 2.81
N LYS A 282 -17.40 5.55 3.32
CA LYS A 282 -18.39 4.74 2.60
C LYS A 282 -18.80 5.41 1.27
N THR A 283 -19.01 6.72 1.29
CA THR A 283 -19.35 7.49 0.08
C THR A 283 -18.22 7.46 -0.95
N VAL A 284 -16.95 7.59 -0.52
CA VAL A 284 -15.80 7.44 -1.41
C VAL A 284 -15.75 6.04 -2.01
N ALA A 285 -15.88 5.01 -1.18
CA ALA A 285 -15.80 3.62 -1.63
C ALA A 285 -16.89 3.30 -2.67
N LEU A 286 -18.16 3.56 -2.35
CA LEU A 286 -19.26 3.28 -3.25
C LEU A 286 -19.19 4.13 -4.53
N GLY A 287 -18.81 5.41 -4.42
CA GLY A 287 -18.69 6.32 -5.56
C GLY A 287 -17.58 5.91 -6.53
N ALA A 288 -16.41 5.54 -6.02
CA ALA A 288 -15.29 5.09 -6.85
C ALA A 288 -15.58 3.75 -7.54
N TYR A 289 -16.14 2.78 -6.79
CA TYR A 289 -16.50 1.47 -7.38
C TYR A 289 -17.61 1.58 -8.41
N ARG A 290 -18.65 2.40 -8.16
CA ARG A 290 -19.71 2.68 -9.13
C ARG A 290 -19.14 3.32 -10.40
N SER A 291 -18.27 4.31 -10.28
CA SER A 291 -17.59 4.93 -11.43
C SER A 291 -16.74 3.91 -12.20
N SER A 292 -16.05 3.00 -11.51
CA SER A 292 -15.27 1.94 -12.15
C SER A 292 -16.17 0.93 -12.90
N VAL A 293 -17.37 0.65 -12.42
CA VAL A 293 -18.37 -0.18 -13.13
C VAL A 293 -18.91 0.57 -14.36
N GLU A 294 -19.24 1.86 -14.25
CA GLU A 294 -19.68 2.65 -15.40
C GLU A 294 -18.59 2.71 -16.49
N MET A 295 -17.32 2.90 -16.11
CA MET A 295 -16.22 2.84 -17.06
C MET A 295 -16.06 1.44 -17.67
N ALA A 296 -16.35 0.37 -16.95
CA ALA A 296 -16.34 -0.97 -17.52
C ALA A 296 -17.43 -1.17 -18.57
N LYS A 297 -18.61 -0.56 -18.41
CA LYS A 297 -19.67 -0.55 -19.44
C LYS A 297 -19.23 0.18 -20.71
N GLU A 298 -18.43 1.25 -20.56
CA GLU A 298 -17.97 2.10 -21.66
C GLU A 298 -16.71 1.55 -22.38
N ARG A 299 -15.74 1.03 -21.61
CA ARG A 299 -14.37 0.74 -22.05
C ARG A 299 -13.94 -0.71 -21.82
N GLY A 300 -14.82 -1.55 -21.26
CA GLY A 300 -14.52 -2.91 -20.83
C GLY A 300 -13.94 -2.99 -19.41
N ALA A 301 -14.16 -4.13 -18.77
CA ALA A 301 -13.58 -4.43 -17.46
C ALA A 301 -12.05 -4.59 -17.56
N PHE A 302 -11.34 -4.57 -16.41
CA PHE A 302 -9.94 -4.94 -16.42
C PHE A 302 -9.78 -6.41 -16.87
N GLU A 303 -8.68 -6.68 -17.59
CA GLU A 303 -8.50 -7.88 -18.41
C GLU A 303 -8.79 -9.21 -17.70
N ILE A 304 -8.35 -9.33 -16.45
CA ILE A 304 -8.45 -10.58 -15.69
C ILE A 304 -9.65 -10.63 -14.73
N TYR A 305 -10.61 -9.70 -14.86
CA TYR A 305 -11.76 -9.63 -13.97
C TYR A 305 -12.52 -10.97 -13.91
N ASN A 306 -12.79 -11.45 -12.71
CA ASN A 306 -13.59 -12.62 -12.46
C ASN A 306 -14.31 -12.51 -11.11
N ASN A 307 -15.64 -12.37 -11.14
CA ASN A 307 -16.44 -12.22 -9.93
C ASN A 307 -16.36 -13.44 -8.99
N GLU A 308 -16.23 -14.65 -9.51
CA GLU A 308 -16.17 -15.86 -8.68
C GLU A 308 -14.93 -15.88 -7.77
N ARG A 309 -13.81 -15.28 -8.23
CA ARG A 309 -12.60 -15.14 -7.44
C ARG A 309 -12.79 -14.17 -6.26
N GLU A 310 -13.57 -13.11 -6.47
CA GLU A 310 -13.72 -12.01 -5.52
C GLU A 310 -14.87 -12.19 -4.54
N GLN A 311 -15.87 -13.01 -4.84
CA GLN A 311 -17.12 -13.14 -4.07
C GLN A 311 -16.92 -13.45 -2.57
N ASN A 312 -15.78 -14.03 -2.21
CA ASN A 312 -15.45 -14.37 -0.82
C ASN A 312 -14.54 -13.33 -0.14
N ASN A 313 -14.04 -12.34 -0.88
CA ASN A 313 -13.23 -11.28 -0.30
C ASN A 313 -14.06 -10.43 0.67
N PRO A 314 -13.58 -10.17 1.91
CA PRO A 314 -14.36 -9.46 2.92
C PRO A 314 -14.71 -8.03 2.51
N PHE A 315 -13.81 -7.31 1.82
CA PHE A 315 -14.10 -5.96 1.34
C PHE A 315 -15.22 -5.96 0.29
N ILE A 316 -15.20 -6.91 -0.66
CA ILE A 316 -16.25 -7.05 -1.68
C ILE A 316 -17.59 -7.42 -1.04
N LYS A 317 -17.60 -8.26 0.01
CA LYS A 317 -18.82 -8.57 0.77
C LYS A 317 -19.42 -7.33 1.42
N ARG A 318 -18.61 -6.53 2.13
CA ARG A 318 -19.07 -5.26 2.72
C ARG A 318 -19.61 -4.29 1.67
N LEU A 319 -18.98 -4.22 0.49
CA LEU A 319 -19.46 -3.39 -0.61
C LEU A 319 -20.81 -3.89 -1.14
N ALA A 320 -20.98 -5.21 -1.27
CA ALA A 320 -22.24 -5.84 -1.70
C ALA A 320 -23.38 -5.63 -0.69
N GLU A 321 -23.07 -5.67 0.61
CA GLU A 321 -24.05 -5.38 1.68
C GLU A 321 -24.42 -3.90 1.69
N ALA A 322 -23.49 -3.01 1.44
CA ALA A 322 -23.70 -1.57 1.46
C ALA A 322 -24.48 -1.06 0.24
N ASP A 323 -24.32 -1.70 -0.94
CA ASP A 323 -25.00 -1.35 -2.20
C ASP A 323 -25.18 -2.62 -3.06
N PRO A 324 -26.30 -3.37 -2.84
CA PRO A 324 -26.58 -4.60 -3.60
C PRO A 324 -26.77 -4.37 -5.10
N GLU A 325 -27.27 -3.19 -5.50
CA GLU A 325 -27.45 -2.82 -6.91
C GLU A 325 -26.10 -2.65 -7.61
N LEU A 326 -25.17 -1.91 -6.99
CA LEU A 326 -23.81 -1.79 -7.47
C LEU A 326 -23.14 -3.16 -7.62
N TYR A 327 -23.31 -4.05 -6.66
CA TYR A 327 -22.74 -5.39 -6.74
C TYR A 327 -23.35 -6.22 -7.87
N ALA A 328 -24.67 -6.13 -8.10
CA ALA A 328 -25.33 -6.79 -9.23
C ALA A 328 -24.79 -6.29 -10.58
N GLU A 329 -24.61 -4.98 -10.73
CA GLU A 329 -23.99 -4.39 -11.91
C GLU A 329 -22.53 -4.81 -12.09
N MET A 330 -21.74 -4.83 -11.00
CA MET A 330 -20.36 -5.28 -11.02
C MET A 330 -20.26 -6.75 -11.46
N LYS A 331 -21.16 -7.62 -11.03
CA LYS A 331 -21.23 -9.01 -11.52
C LYS A 331 -21.51 -9.10 -13.02
N LYS A 332 -22.36 -8.23 -13.51
CA LYS A 332 -22.82 -8.26 -14.91
C LYS A 332 -21.81 -7.66 -15.88
N TYR A 333 -21.19 -6.54 -15.53
CA TYR A 333 -20.37 -5.74 -16.43
C TYR A 333 -18.89 -5.76 -16.05
N GLY A 334 -18.53 -6.26 -14.87
CA GLY A 334 -17.22 -6.10 -14.28
C GLY A 334 -16.98 -4.68 -13.75
N ARG A 335 -15.74 -4.38 -13.45
CA ARG A 335 -15.25 -3.04 -13.18
C ARG A 335 -13.94 -2.76 -13.91
N ARG A 336 -13.63 -1.50 -14.16
CA ARG A 336 -12.48 -1.07 -14.94
C ARG A 336 -11.14 -1.25 -14.23
N ASN A 337 -11.13 -1.24 -12.89
CA ASN A 337 -9.93 -1.17 -12.05
C ASN A 337 -9.91 -2.29 -11.02
N ILE A 338 -8.78 -2.99 -10.85
CA ILE A 338 -8.62 -4.09 -9.89
C ILE A 338 -8.71 -3.61 -8.44
N ALA A 339 -8.25 -2.40 -8.16
CA ALA A 339 -8.39 -1.68 -6.89
C ALA A 339 -8.60 -0.20 -7.18
N CYS A 340 -9.42 0.49 -6.37
CA CYS A 340 -9.83 1.87 -6.60
C CYS A 340 -9.34 2.84 -5.53
N LEU A 341 -9.07 2.39 -4.32
CA LEU A 341 -8.97 3.23 -3.14
C LEU A 341 -7.61 3.13 -2.45
N THR A 342 -7.18 4.24 -1.86
CA THR A 342 -6.07 4.28 -0.90
C THR A 342 -6.13 5.55 -0.05
N ILE A 343 -5.65 5.47 1.19
CA ILE A 343 -5.48 6.65 2.06
C ILE A 343 -3.99 6.91 2.22
N ALA A 344 -3.49 7.83 1.41
CA ALA A 344 -2.10 8.26 1.45
C ALA A 344 -1.86 9.28 2.58
N PRO A 345 -0.62 9.46 3.07
CA PRO A 345 -0.30 10.44 4.11
C PRO A 345 -0.59 11.90 3.72
N THR A 346 -0.57 12.23 2.44
CA THR A 346 -0.85 13.56 1.85
C THR A 346 -0.02 14.72 2.39
N GLY A 347 1.19 14.47 2.91
CA GLY A 347 2.05 15.49 3.53
C GLY A 347 2.31 16.69 2.62
N THR A 348 2.82 16.48 1.39
CA THR A 348 3.05 17.56 0.43
C THR A 348 1.74 18.17 -0.11
N THR A 349 0.75 17.30 -0.37
CA THR A 349 -0.56 17.74 -0.89
C THR A 349 -1.26 18.67 0.10
N SER A 350 -1.19 18.37 1.40
CA SER A 350 -1.78 19.22 2.44
C SER A 350 -1.12 20.60 2.54
N LEU A 351 0.18 20.70 2.27
CA LEU A 351 0.87 21.99 2.19
C LEU A 351 0.38 22.82 1.01
N MET A 352 0.15 22.19 -0.15
CA MET A 352 -0.40 22.87 -1.33
C MET A 352 -1.83 23.35 -1.11
N THR A 353 -2.64 22.57 -0.44
CA THR A 353 -4.05 22.87 -0.16
C THR A 353 -4.25 23.70 1.12
N GLN A 354 -3.18 23.96 1.87
CA GLN A 354 -3.21 24.68 3.16
C GLN A 354 -4.14 23.99 4.18
N THR A 355 -4.15 22.66 4.18
CA THR A 355 -4.96 21.82 5.06
C THR A 355 -4.07 20.89 5.88
N ARG A 356 -4.65 20.12 6.80
CA ARG A 356 -3.93 19.05 7.51
C ARG A 356 -3.76 17.82 6.63
N SER A 357 -2.61 17.15 6.80
CA SER A 357 -2.35 15.86 6.18
C SER A 357 -3.07 14.74 6.94
N GLU A 358 -3.21 13.58 6.28
CA GLU A 358 -3.67 12.34 6.92
C GLU A 358 -2.54 11.64 7.70
N GLU A 359 -1.32 12.18 7.63
CA GLU A 359 -0.19 11.68 8.41
C GLU A 359 -0.32 12.09 9.88
N ARG A 360 -0.29 11.12 10.78
CA ARG A 360 -0.29 11.38 12.21
C ARG A 360 1.04 12.00 12.63
N ARG A 361 1.03 13.25 13.01
CA ARG A 361 2.19 13.91 13.61
C ARG A 361 2.26 13.57 15.10
N VAL A 362 3.13 12.66 15.47
CA VAL A 362 3.45 12.37 16.87
C VAL A 362 4.45 13.43 17.36
N GLY A 363 4.10 14.14 18.43
CA GLY A 363 5.02 14.98 19.20
C GLY A 363 5.28 16.39 18.66
N LYS A 364 4.49 16.92 17.72
CA LYS A 364 4.40 18.37 17.49
C LYS A 364 3.06 18.86 18.00
N GLU A 365 3.10 19.56 19.10
CA GLU A 365 1.98 20.33 19.60
C GLU A 365 1.57 21.34 18.51
N CYS A 366 0.28 21.42 18.23
CA CYS A 366 -0.31 22.46 17.39
C CYS A 366 -0.38 23.76 18.18
#